data_677459b90011431a9af23accfb57feeb
#
_entry.id   677459b90011431a9af23accfb57feeb
#
_cell.length_a   1.000
_cell.length_b   1.000
_cell.length_c   1.000
_cell.angle_alpha   90.00
_cell.angle_beta   90.00
_cell.angle_gamma   90.00
#
_symmetry.space_group_name_H-M   'P 1'
#
loop_
_entity.id
_entity.type
_entity.pdbx_description
1 polymer ?
#
loop_
_entity_poly.entity_id
_entity_poly.type
_entity_poly.pdbx_seq_one_letter_code
_entity_poly.pdbx_strand_id
1 'polypeptide(L)'
;SRSGDDISGAFPELTRPMRWQGILDGEILAGRPDKIESFNALQQRLNRKKAGLKLQLSSPVFVRFYDLLSTGVEDLRGQSLAERRHRLEQEKEKIDHDLFDLSEPLRVTKQTELARHRDKCRQGGLIEGVMLKDKHSPYKAGREKGLWYKWKRDPLYADLVIMYAQRGHG
;
A
#
# COMPACT_ATOMS: atom_id res chain seq x y z
N SER A 1 9.86 5.86 -0.79
CA SER A 1 9.08 5.35 -1.94
C SER A 1 9.71 4.07 -2.49
N ARG A 2 9.03 3.42 -3.45
CA ARG A 2 9.53 2.22 -4.13
C ARG A 2 10.79 2.46 -4.97
N SER A 3 11.00 3.68 -5.44
CA SER A 3 12.23 4.10 -6.13
C SER A 3 13.38 4.46 -5.17
N GLY A 4 13.14 4.44 -3.87
CA GLY A 4 14.11 4.87 -2.85
C GLY A 4 14.00 6.35 -2.47
N ASP A 5 13.13 7.13 -3.13
CA ASP A 5 13.00 8.55 -2.84
C ASP A 5 12.39 8.81 -1.45
N ASP A 6 12.89 9.81 -0.76
CA ASP A 6 12.23 10.35 0.42
C ASP A 6 11.00 11.16 0.03
N ILE A 7 9.85 10.71 0.51
CA ILE A 7 8.55 11.36 0.28
C ILE A 7 7.98 12.00 1.55
N SER A 8 8.75 12.09 2.62
CA SER A 8 8.32 12.62 3.93
C SER A 8 7.74 14.04 3.81
N GLY A 9 8.32 14.89 2.96
CA GLY A 9 7.81 16.24 2.73
C GLY A 9 6.40 16.30 2.15
N ALA A 10 6.00 15.32 1.34
CA ALA A 10 4.64 15.22 0.81
C ALA A 10 3.64 14.71 1.86
N PHE A 11 4.12 14.05 2.91
CA PHE A 11 3.30 13.40 3.95
C PHE A 11 3.79 13.71 5.36
N PRO A 12 3.92 14.99 5.76
CA PRO A 12 4.50 15.37 7.04
C PRO A 12 3.70 14.85 8.25
N GLU A 13 2.40 14.60 8.09
CA GLU A 13 1.55 14.00 9.11
C GLU A 13 1.94 12.56 9.47
N LEU A 14 2.59 11.84 8.55
CA LEU A 14 3.07 10.47 8.76
C LEU A 14 4.45 10.43 9.42
N THR A 15 5.11 11.58 9.54
CA THR A 15 6.47 11.66 10.10
C THR A 15 6.48 12.15 11.55
N ARG A 16 5.32 12.14 12.22
CA ARG A 16 5.25 12.50 13.64
C ARG A 16 6.10 11.56 14.48
N PRO A 17 6.81 12.08 15.49
CA PRO A 17 7.62 11.25 16.36
C PRO A 17 6.79 10.11 16.99
N MET A 18 7.32 8.91 16.90
CA MET A 18 6.76 7.71 17.54
C MET A 18 7.77 7.11 18.51
N ARG A 19 7.28 6.44 19.55
CA ARG A 19 8.14 5.69 20.47
C ARG A 19 8.64 4.37 19.88
N TRP A 20 7.93 3.85 18.87
CA TRP A 20 8.29 2.63 18.18
C TRP A 20 9.38 2.88 17.13
N GLN A 21 10.31 1.95 17.01
CA GLN A 21 11.38 1.99 16.00
C GLN A 21 11.38 0.70 15.20
N GLY A 22 11.54 0.81 13.89
CA GLY A 22 11.58 -0.33 13.00
C GLY A 22 11.41 0.06 11.52
N ILE A 23 11.28 -0.96 10.69
CA ILE A 23 11.03 -0.81 9.25
C ILE A 23 9.77 -1.59 8.89
N LEU A 24 8.80 -0.87 8.39
CA LEU A 24 7.51 -1.39 7.92
C LEU A 24 7.41 -1.24 6.40
N ASP A 25 6.79 -2.21 5.74
CA ASP A 25 6.40 -2.10 4.33
C ASP A 25 4.89 -1.95 4.24
N GLY A 26 4.44 -0.99 3.45
CA GLY A 26 3.03 -0.64 3.37
C GLY A 26 2.70 0.21 2.16
N GLU A 27 1.46 0.62 2.07
CA GLU A 27 0.94 1.48 1.01
C GLU A 27 0.31 2.73 1.60
N ILE A 28 0.72 3.90 1.10
CA ILE A 28 0.06 5.16 1.43
C ILE A 28 -1.21 5.26 0.59
N LEU A 29 -2.33 5.47 1.26
CA LEU A 29 -3.65 5.56 0.67
C LEU A 29 -4.26 6.93 0.96
N ALA A 30 -4.98 7.50 0.00
CA ALA A 30 -5.79 8.68 0.24
C ALA A 30 -7.07 8.32 0.98
N GLY A 31 -7.53 9.23 1.85
CA GLY A 31 -8.72 9.05 2.67
C GLY A 31 -8.40 8.62 4.10
N ARG A 32 -9.24 7.74 4.63
CA ARG A 32 -9.15 7.14 5.97
C ARG A 32 -9.32 5.62 5.88
N PRO A 33 -8.96 4.86 6.91
CA PRO A 33 -9.09 3.39 6.90
C PRO A 33 -10.48 2.87 6.54
N ASP A 34 -11.53 3.56 6.97
CA ASP A 34 -12.94 3.26 6.70
C ASP A 34 -13.46 3.81 5.37
N LYS A 35 -12.76 4.77 4.76
CA LYS A 35 -13.16 5.42 3.51
C LYS A 35 -11.95 5.77 2.65
N ILE A 36 -11.53 4.82 1.83
CA ILE A 36 -10.44 5.00 0.86
C ILE A 36 -10.92 5.91 -0.28
N GLU A 37 -10.08 6.84 -0.70
CA GLU A 37 -10.30 7.71 -1.83
C GLU A 37 -9.51 7.27 -3.06
N SER A 38 -9.76 7.92 -4.20
CA SER A 38 -9.13 7.58 -5.48
C SER A 38 -7.62 7.85 -5.47
N PHE A 39 -6.90 7.13 -6.34
CA PHE A 39 -5.48 7.39 -6.57
C PHE A 39 -5.21 8.83 -7.05
N ASN A 40 -6.15 9.45 -7.78
CA ASN A 40 -6.02 10.85 -8.18
C ASN A 40 -5.94 11.81 -6.98
N ALA A 41 -6.66 11.50 -5.89
CA ALA A 41 -6.55 12.27 -4.64
C ALA A 41 -5.14 12.13 -4.03
N LEU A 42 -4.55 10.94 -4.07
CA LEU A 42 -3.18 10.71 -3.62
C LEU A 42 -2.14 11.44 -4.50
N GLN A 43 -2.34 11.45 -5.82
CA GLN A 43 -1.44 12.14 -6.75
C GLN A 43 -1.31 13.63 -6.48
N GLN A 44 -2.34 14.29 -5.96
CA GLN A 44 -2.28 15.69 -5.56
C GLN A 44 -1.23 15.96 -4.48
N ARG A 45 -0.91 14.93 -3.68
CA ARG A 45 0.09 14.95 -2.62
C ARG A 45 1.48 14.55 -3.12
N LEU A 46 1.58 13.48 -3.90
CA LEU A 46 2.85 12.88 -4.36
C LEU A 46 3.76 13.87 -5.09
N ASN A 47 3.21 14.80 -5.84
CA ASN A 47 3.97 15.78 -6.61
C ASN A 47 4.37 17.04 -5.80
N ARG A 48 4.16 17.05 -4.48
CA ARG A 48 4.48 18.20 -3.63
C ARG A 48 5.76 17.97 -2.86
N LYS A 49 6.68 18.93 -2.94
CA LYS A 49 7.89 18.94 -2.09
C LYS A 49 7.54 19.11 -0.61
N LYS A 50 6.46 19.85 -0.31
CA LYS A 50 5.95 20.07 1.04
C LYS A 50 4.44 20.26 1.01
N ALA A 51 3.71 19.49 1.80
CA ALA A 51 2.27 19.62 1.95
C ALA A 51 1.93 20.51 3.15
N GLY A 52 1.30 21.66 2.89
CA GLY A 52 0.77 22.55 3.94
C GLY A 52 -0.49 21.98 4.60
N LEU A 53 -0.86 22.53 5.76
CA LEU A 53 -2.02 22.07 6.56
C LEU A 53 -3.33 22.01 5.77
N LYS A 54 -3.59 23.02 4.93
CA LYS A 54 -4.81 23.05 4.11
C LYS A 54 -4.91 21.81 3.21
N LEU A 55 -3.81 21.41 2.58
CA LEU A 55 -3.77 20.24 1.71
C LEU A 55 -3.86 18.94 2.51
N GLN A 56 -3.22 18.86 3.68
CA GLN A 56 -3.33 17.69 4.58
C GLN A 56 -4.78 17.45 5.00
N LEU A 57 -5.53 18.52 5.32
CA LEU A 57 -6.93 18.44 5.72
C LEU A 57 -7.86 18.12 4.55
N SER A 58 -7.64 18.71 3.37
CA SER A 58 -8.49 18.47 2.20
C SER A 58 -8.23 17.16 1.48
N SER A 59 -7.05 16.58 1.65
CA SER A 59 -6.64 15.30 1.05
C SER A 59 -5.91 14.46 2.09
N PRO A 60 -6.64 13.96 3.11
CA PRO A 60 -6.06 13.17 4.16
C PRO A 60 -5.47 11.87 3.61
N VAL A 61 -4.48 11.32 4.31
CA VAL A 61 -3.84 10.07 3.96
C VAL A 61 -3.63 9.20 5.19
N PHE A 62 -3.49 7.91 4.97
CA PHE A 62 -3.07 6.94 5.96
C PHE A 62 -2.16 5.90 5.34
N VAL A 63 -1.48 5.10 6.16
CA VAL A 63 -0.63 3.99 5.69
C VAL A 63 -1.26 2.67 6.10
N ARG A 64 -1.39 1.75 5.14
CA ARG A 64 -1.80 0.39 5.40
C ARG A 64 -0.60 -0.54 5.29
N PHE A 65 -0.10 -1.01 6.42
CA PHE A 65 1.04 -1.91 6.49
C PHE A 65 0.64 -3.36 6.22
N TYR A 66 1.52 -4.06 5.54
CA TYR A 66 1.35 -5.48 5.22
C TYR A 66 2.58 -6.34 5.56
N ASP A 67 3.73 -5.75 5.88
CA ASP A 67 4.94 -6.48 6.25
C ASP A 67 5.77 -5.70 7.29
N LEU A 68 6.50 -6.45 8.11
CA LEU A 68 7.44 -5.94 9.11
C LEU A 68 8.83 -6.46 8.78
N LEU A 69 9.76 -5.57 8.51
CA LEU A 69 11.11 -5.91 8.06
C LEU A 69 12.14 -5.84 9.19
N SER A 70 11.91 -4.97 10.18
CA SER A 70 12.78 -4.84 11.36
C SER A 70 12.00 -4.23 12.52
N THR A 71 12.35 -4.64 13.74
CA THR A 71 11.86 -4.01 14.99
C THR A 71 12.83 -2.95 15.55
N GLY A 72 13.84 -2.56 14.78
CA GLY A 72 14.92 -1.70 15.25
C GLY A 72 16.03 -2.46 16.00
N VAL A 73 15.70 -3.58 16.62
CA VAL A 73 16.65 -4.47 17.30
C VAL A 73 16.96 -5.71 16.44
N GLU A 74 15.97 -6.21 15.74
CA GLU A 74 16.04 -7.46 14.99
C GLU A 74 15.69 -7.24 13.52
N ASP A 75 16.50 -7.78 12.62
CA ASP A 75 16.22 -7.84 11.17
C ASP A 75 15.39 -9.10 10.86
N LEU A 76 14.17 -8.91 10.44
CA LEU A 76 13.20 -9.97 10.17
C LEU A 76 13.17 -10.41 8.69
N ARG A 77 13.91 -9.76 7.81
CA ARG A 77 13.82 -10.01 6.35
C ARG A 77 14.15 -11.46 5.96
N GLY A 78 15.00 -12.13 6.72
CA GLY A 78 15.32 -13.56 6.52
C GLY A 78 14.21 -14.53 6.94
N GLN A 79 13.28 -14.09 7.77
CA GLN A 79 12.16 -14.90 8.25
C GLN A 79 11.09 -15.08 7.16
N SER A 80 10.22 -16.08 7.32
CA SER A 80 9.07 -16.27 6.45
C SER A 80 8.06 -15.12 6.54
N LEU A 81 7.29 -14.88 5.49
CA LEU A 81 6.22 -13.87 5.51
C LEU A 81 5.21 -14.14 6.63
N ALA A 82 4.92 -15.41 6.93
CA ALA A 82 4.00 -15.78 8.01
C ALA A 82 4.52 -15.33 9.38
N GLU A 83 5.81 -15.51 9.66
CA GLU A 83 6.46 -15.07 10.91
C GLU A 83 6.51 -13.54 10.99
N ARG A 84 6.93 -12.86 9.92
CA ARG A 84 6.95 -11.40 9.87
C ARG A 84 5.54 -10.80 10.06
N ARG A 85 4.53 -11.43 9.46
CA ARG A 85 3.13 -11.00 9.62
C ARG A 85 2.64 -11.19 11.05
N HIS A 86 2.91 -12.34 11.66
CA HIS A 86 2.58 -12.60 13.06
C HIS A 86 3.24 -11.55 13.98
N ARG A 87 4.50 -11.25 13.73
CA ARG A 87 5.23 -10.23 14.48
C ARG A 87 4.63 -8.83 14.28
N LEU A 88 4.23 -8.48 13.06
CA LEU A 88 3.56 -7.20 12.77
C LEU A 88 2.27 -7.06 13.58
N GLU A 89 1.48 -8.11 13.70
CA GLU A 89 0.25 -8.13 14.49
C GLU A 89 0.52 -7.93 15.99
N GLN A 90 1.60 -8.51 16.52
CA GLN A 90 2.03 -8.28 17.91
C GLN A 90 2.53 -6.86 18.16
N GLU A 91 3.21 -6.25 17.18
CA GLU A 91 3.73 -4.88 17.30
C GLU A 91 2.64 -3.80 17.09
N LYS A 92 1.46 -4.16 16.56
CA LYS A 92 0.39 -3.23 16.21
C LYS A 92 0.05 -2.26 17.35
N GLU A 93 -0.11 -2.77 18.57
CA GLU A 93 -0.47 -1.95 19.75
C GLU A 93 0.63 -0.96 20.15
N LYS A 94 1.90 -1.29 19.84
CA LYS A 94 3.05 -0.43 20.12
C LYS A 94 3.22 0.64 19.04
N ILE A 95 2.73 0.35 17.82
CA ILE A 95 2.68 1.29 16.69
C ILE A 95 1.38 2.11 16.83
N ASP A 96 1.24 2.82 17.94
CA ASP A 96 0.06 3.65 18.21
C ASP A 96 0.12 4.94 17.40
N HIS A 97 -0.57 4.93 16.24
CA HIS A 97 -0.69 6.10 15.38
C HIS A 97 -2.00 6.07 14.60
N ASP A 98 -2.79 7.11 14.71
CA ASP A 98 -4.14 7.26 14.12
C ASP A 98 -4.21 7.07 12.60
N LEU A 99 -3.09 7.32 11.92
CA LEU A 99 -2.98 7.22 10.47
C LEU A 99 -2.39 5.88 10.00
N PHE A 100 -2.24 4.90 10.89
CA PHE A 100 -1.67 3.60 10.57
C PHE A 100 -2.72 2.49 10.73
N ASP A 101 -2.76 1.63 9.72
CA ASP A 101 -3.69 0.52 9.64
C ASP A 101 -2.96 -0.75 9.17
N LEU A 102 -3.52 -1.91 9.42
CA LEU A 102 -2.99 -3.18 8.93
C LEU A 102 -3.85 -3.73 7.81
N SER A 103 -3.20 -4.20 6.76
CA SER A 103 -3.86 -4.95 5.70
C SER A 103 -4.32 -6.30 6.22
N GLU A 104 -5.62 -6.55 6.27
CA GLU A 104 -6.16 -7.83 6.70
C GLU A 104 -5.93 -8.92 5.63
N PRO A 105 -5.39 -10.10 6.01
CA PRO A 105 -5.24 -11.20 5.07
C PRO A 105 -6.62 -11.77 4.72
N LEU A 106 -6.86 -12.03 3.44
CA LEU A 106 -8.06 -12.73 3.00
C LEU A 106 -7.96 -14.21 3.41
N ARG A 107 -8.90 -14.65 4.24
CA ARG A 107 -9.02 -16.07 4.64
C ARG A 107 -9.93 -16.79 3.66
N VAL A 108 -9.34 -17.33 2.60
CA VAL A 108 -10.05 -18.08 1.55
C VAL A 108 -9.46 -19.49 1.44
N THR A 109 -10.32 -20.46 1.22
CA THR A 109 -9.94 -21.88 1.06
C THR A 109 -10.12 -22.35 -0.39
N LYS A 110 -10.94 -21.65 -1.16
CA LYS A 110 -11.27 -22.01 -2.53
C LYS A 110 -10.88 -20.91 -3.50
N GLN A 111 -10.36 -21.29 -4.66
CA GLN A 111 -10.01 -20.36 -5.74
C GLN A 111 -11.22 -19.52 -6.20
N THR A 112 -12.42 -20.11 -6.17
CA THR A 112 -13.68 -19.41 -6.53
C THR A 112 -14.01 -18.26 -5.56
N GLU A 113 -13.67 -18.38 -4.28
CA GLU A 113 -13.84 -17.31 -3.29
C GLU A 113 -12.85 -16.19 -3.56
N LEU A 114 -11.60 -16.54 -3.86
CA LEU A 114 -10.57 -15.57 -4.21
C LEU A 114 -10.95 -14.79 -5.48
N ALA A 115 -11.49 -15.48 -6.50
CA ALA A 115 -12.01 -14.83 -7.70
C ALA A 115 -13.14 -13.85 -7.39
N ARG A 116 -14.08 -14.22 -6.50
CA ARG A 116 -15.13 -13.30 -6.04
C ARG A 116 -14.56 -12.07 -5.34
N HIS A 117 -13.52 -12.22 -4.51
CA HIS A 117 -12.85 -11.08 -3.88
C HIS A 117 -12.22 -10.17 -4.93
N ARG A 118 -11.52 -10.73 -5.92
CA ARG A 118 -10.98 -9.96 -7.05
C ARG A 118 -12.07 -9.20 -7.80
N ASP A 119 -13.20 -9.85 -8.08
CA ASP A 119 -14.26 -9.25 -8.87
C ASP A 119 -15.06 -8.20 -8.09
N LYS A 120 -15.23 -8.36 -6.77
CA LYS A 120 -15.79 -7.31 -5.89
C LYS A 120 -14.97 -6.01 -5.92
N CYS A 121 -13.66 -6.08 -6.16
CA CYS A 121 -12.82 -4.90 -6.36
C CYS A 121 -13.27 -4.03 -7.55
N ARG A 122 -14.11 -4.58 -8.44
CA ARG A 122 -14.69 -3.88 -9.58
C ARG A 122 -15.69 -2.79 -9.20
N GLN A 123 -16.41 -2.98 -8.09
CA GLN A 123 -17.56 -2.15 -7.70
C GLN A 123 -17.20 -0.81 -7.05
N GLY A 124 -16.01 -0.34 -7.11
CA GLY A 124 -15.64 0.97 -6.55
C GLY A 124 -14.48 1.64 -7.28
N GLY A 125 -13.84 0.92 -8.21
CA GLY A 125 -12.71 1.47 -8.98
C GLY A 125 -11.42 1.73 -8.18
N LEU A 126 -11.48 1.61 -6.85
CA LEU A 126 -10.40 1.99 -5.93
C LEU A 126 -9.38 0.86 -5.71
N ILE A 127 -9.78 -0.39 -5.91
CA ILE A 127 -8.94 -1.58 -5.68
C ILE A 127 -8.68 -2.27 -7.01
N GLU A 128 -7.40 -2.55 -7.31
CA GLU A 128 -7.00 -3.14 -8.59
C GLU A 128 -7.15 -4.66 -8.67
N GLY A 129 -7.27 -5.33 -7.54
CA GLY A 129 -7.32 -6.78 -7.45
C GLY A 129 -6.77 -7.30 -6.13
N VAL A 130 -6.28 -8.52 -6.12
CA VAL A 130 -5.72 -9.19 -4.96
C VAL A 130 -4.23 -9.46 -5.13
N MET A 131 -3.49 -9.45 -4.02
CA MET A 131 -2.09 -9.83 -3.97
C MET A 131 -1.97 -11.22 -3.35
N LEU A 132 -1.35 -12.14 -4.08
CA LEU A 132 -1.01 -13.47 -3.61
C LEU A 132 0.47 -13.47 -3.21
N LYS A 133 0.76 -13.91 -2.00
CA LYS A 133 2.12 -13.95 -1.47
C LYS A 133 2.41 -15.35 -0.92
N ASP A 134 3.57 -15.90 -1.23
CA ASP A 134 4.02 -17.13 -0.60
C ASP A 134 4.33 -16.86 0.89
N LYS A 135 3.57 -17.52 1.77
CA LYS A 135 3.69 -17.36 3.22
C LYS A 135 5.03 -17.83 3.79
N HIS A 136 5.74 -18.69 3.07
CA HIS A 136 7.05 -19.23 3.49
C HIS A 136 8.22 -18.42 2.94
N SER A 137 7.97 -17.41 2.09
CA SER A 137 9.02 -16.62 1.47
C SER A 137 9.71 -15.66 2.43
N PRO A 138 11.04 -15.51 2.36
CA PRO A 138 11.74 -14.39 2.96
C PRO A 138 11.40 -13.09 2.22
N TYR A 139 11.74 -11.96 2.81
CA TYR A 139 11.63 -10.68 2.12
C TYR A 139 12.78 -10.52 1.13
N LYS A 140 12.46 -10.25 -0.13
CA LYS A 140 13.44 -9.99 -1.18
C LYS A 140 13.24 -8.60 -1.74
N ALA A 141 14.31 -7.85 -1.83
CA ALA A 141 14.29 -6.55 -2.50
C ALA A 141 14.06 -6.71 -4.00
N GLY A 142 13.33 -5.77 -4.61
CA GLY A 142 13.08 -5.77 -6.04
C GLY A 142 11.81 -6.53 -6.44
N ARG A 143 11.86 -7.17 -7.63
CA ARG A 143 10.73 -7.90 -8.22
C ARG A 143 11.13 -9.35 -8.50
N GLU A 144 11.41 -10.09 -7.47
CA GLU A 144 11.71 -11.52 -7.63
C GLU A 144 10.44 -12.26 -8.10
N LYS A 145 10.61 -13.07 -9.15
CA LYS A 145 9.50 -13.86 -9.70
C LYS A 145 9.22 -15.06 -8.80
N GLY A 146 7.95 -15.45 -8.69
CA GLY A 146 7.55 -16.67 -8.03
C GLY A 146 7.13 -16.51 -6.56
N LEU A 147 7.41 -15.37 -5.91
CA LEU A 147 7.06 -15.19 -4.50
C LEU A 147 5.76 -14.39 -4.31
N TRP A 148 5.55 -13.36 -5.12
CA TRP A 148 4.39 -12.48 -5.03
C TRP A 148 3.75 -12.29 -6.39
N TYR A 149 2.42 -12.42 -6.47
CA TYR A 149 1.64 -12.29 -7.68
C TYR A 149 0.51 -11.29 -7.48
N LYS A 150 0.40 -10.36 -8.44
CA LYS A 150 -0.76 -9.46 -8.53
C LYS A 150 -1.81 -10.09 -9.44
N TRP A 151 -2.92 -10.53 -8.88
CA TRP A 151 -4.07 -10.94 -9.67
C TRP A 151 -5.02 -9.77 -9.81
N LYS A 152 -4.74 -8.98 -10.83
CA LYS A 152 -5.54 -7.80 -11.14
C LYS A 152 -6.88 -8.20 -11.74
N ARG A 153 -7.87 -7.30 -11.59
CA ARG A 153 -9.08 -7.37 -12.40
C ARG A 153 -8.74 -7.17 -13.88
N ASP A 154 -9.64 -7.63 -14.75
CA ASP A 154 -9.48 -7.44 -16.18
C ASP A 154 -9.48 -5.94 -16.53
N PRO A 155 -8.64 -5.51 -17.50
CA PRO A 155 -8.61 -4.13 -17.94
C PRO A 155 -9.96 -3.71 -18.51
N LEU A 156 -10.27 -2.43 -18.39
CA LEU A 156 -11.38 -1.83 -19.12
C LEU A 156 -10.89 -1.48 -20.53
N TYR A 157 -11.70 -1.81 -21.51
CA TYR A 157 -11.46 -1.46 -22.91
C TYR A 157 -12.45 -0.38 -23.34
N ALA A 158 -11.99 0.55 -24.17
CA ALA A 158 -12.83 1.52 -24.83
C ALA A 158 -12.30 1.73 -26.25
N ASP A 159 -13.18 1.69 -27.23
CA ASP A 159 -12.86 2.04 -28.60
C ASP A 159 -12.98 3.54 -28.77
N LEU A 160 -11.86 4.19 -29.15
CA LEU A 160 -11.79 5.65 -29.25
C LEU A 160 -11.21 6.03 -30.61
N VAL A 161 -11.77 7.06 -31.20
CA VAL A 161 -11.21 7.69 -32.39
C VAL A 161 -10.25 8.80 -31.97
N ILE A 162 -8.99 8.70 -32.45
CA ILE A 162 -7.99 9.73 -32.18
C ILE A 162 -8.34 10.97 -33.02
N MET A 163 -8.76 12.02 -32.35
CA MET A 163 -9.07 13.31 -33.00
C MET A 163 -7.86 14.26 -33.03
N TYR A 164 -6.95 14.11 -32.10
CA TYR A 164 -5.80 15.00 -31.96
C TYR A 164 -4.67 14.32 -31.21
N ALA A 165 -3.43 14.61 -31.58
CA ALA A 165 -2.23 14.16 -30.88
C ALA A 165 -1.30 15.35 -30.63
N GLN A 166 -0.84 15.49 -29.40
CA GLN A 166 0.11 16.52 -28.98
C GLN A 166 1.34 15.88 -28.34
N ARG A 167 2.53 16.42 -28.62
CA ARG A 167 3.76 16.00 -27.96
C ARG A 167 3.67 16.32 -26.48
N GLY A 168 3.91 15.33 -25.61
CA GLY A 168 3.97 15.54 -24.18
C GLY A 168 5.15 16.40 -23.78
N HIS A 169 4.98 17.21 -22.75
CA HIS A 169 6.08 17.85 -22.04
C HIS A 169 6.62 16.83 -21.04
N GLY A 170 7.81 16.26 -21.32
CA GLY A 170 8.55 15.38 -20.41
C GLY A 170 9.31 16.17 -19.36
#